data_eb6d1b9334a978e0a9a3a5f36c2e567c
#
_entry.id   eb6d1b9334a978e0a9a3a5f36c2e567c
#
_cell.length_a   1.000
_cell.length_b   1.000
_cell.length_c   1.000
_cell.angle_alpha   90.00
_cell.angle_beta   90.00
_cell.angle_gamma   90.00
#
_symmetry.space_group_name_H-M   'P 1'
#
loop_
_entity.id
_entity.type
_entity.pdbx_description
1 polymer ?
#
loop_
_entity_poly.entity_id
_entity_poly.type
_entity_poly.pdbx_seq_one_letter_code
_entity_poly.pdbx_strand_id
1 'polypeptide(L)'
;MGPVVANGESLRRIFAATTEHTFEIDLGVADPPLIEYLVDLLIRFVRMDAIFKVRDTVGRRLEDVAEMMMEAEQRQSKPQREIYRHIGDFTLFWSGVYPEALSSLKAPDRRDHLVDYFQQGKRSYYLASTFDQKPYDQEAPILRRLSDEFELCTYGLNRVRSLWQQEATSHRPPEQSAPEQG
;
A
#
# COMPACT_ATOMS: atom_id res chain seq x y z
N MET A 1 13.10 14.87 -27.93
CA MET A 1 13.37 14.13 -26.69
C MET A 1 12.05 13.52 -26.23
N GLY A 2 11.96 12.22 -26.29
CA GLY A 2 10.77 11.52 -25.79
C GLY A 2 10.67 11.60 -24.27
N PRO A 3 9.47 11.34 -23.69
CA PRO A 3 9.32 11.32 -22.25
C PRO A 3 10.28 10.27 -21.67
N VAL A 4 11.06 10.67 -20.69
CA VAL A 4 11.87 9.74 -19.90
C VAL A 4 10.87 8.81 -19.20
N VAL A 5 10.66 7.64 -19.76
CA VAL A 5 10.01 6.55 -19.07
C VAL A 5 10.90 6.26 -17.87
N ALA A 6 10.48 6.66 -16.68
CA ALA A 6 11.18 6.32 -15.45
C ALA A 6 11.30 4.79 -15.43
N ASN A 7 12.50 4.31 -15.63
CA ASN A 7 12.81 2.91 -15.56
C ASN A 7 12.50 2.46 -14.10
N GLY A 8 12.09 1.21 -13.90
CA GLY A 8 11.64 0.73 -12.59
C GLY A 8 12.65 0.96 -11.47
N GLU A 9 13.94 1.04 -11.80
CA GLU A 9 15.02 1.37 -10.87
C GLU A 9 14.99 2.84 -10.42
N SER A 10 14.69 3.77 -11.34
CA SER A 10 14.54 5.19 -11.02
C SER A 10 13.33 5.43 -10.10
N LEU A 11 12.22 4.74 -10.35
CA LEU A 11 11.01 4.80 -9.52
C LEU A 11 11.29 4.27 -8.10
N ARG A 12 11.98 3.12 -7.99
CA ARG A 12 12.39 2.55 -6.70
C ARG A 12 13.26 3.53 -5.91
N ARG A 13 14.19 4.18 -6.56
CA ARG A 13 15.12 5.14 -5.94
C ARG A 13 14.37 6.35 -5.37
N ILE A 14 13.39 6.89 -6.10
CA ILE A 14 12.54 7.99 -5.65
C ILE A 14 11.69 7.58 -4.45
N PHE A 15 11.03 6.43 -4.53
CA PHE A 15 10.20 5.92 -3.43
C PHE A 15 11.02 5.60 -2.18
N ALA A 16 12.19 5.00 -2.34
CA ALA A 16 13.09 4.71 -1.24
C ALA A 16 13.55 5.99 -0.55
N ALA A 17 14.07 6.97 -1.29
CA ALA A 17 14.55 8.23 -0.74
C ALA A 17 13.46 8.99 0.02
N THR A 18 12.25 9.10 -0.55
CA THR A 18 11.14 9.82 0.07
C THR A 18 10.61 9.09 1.30
N THR A 19 10.51 7.77 1.25
CA THR A 19 10.02 6.95 2.36
C THR A 19 11.02 6.93 3.51
N GLU A 20 12.29 6.73 3.24
CA GLU A 20 13.36 6.79 4.23
C GLU A 20 13.39 8.15 4.93
N HIS A 21 13.37 9.25 4.17
CA HIS A 21 13.35 10.59 4.75
C HIS A 21 12.14 10.80 5.67
N THR A 22 10.95 10.44 5.20
CA THR A 22 9.72 10.60 5.97
C THR A 22 9.75 9.79 7.26
N PHE A 23 10.11 8.52 7.20
CA PHE A 23 10.07 7.66 8.39
C PHE A 23 11.23 7.93 9.34
N GLU A 24 12.45 8.04 8.85
CA GLU A 24 13.64 8.24 9.70
C GLU A 24 13.74 9.65 10.26
N ILE A 25 13.53 10.66 9.42
CA ILE A 25 13.76 12.06 9.79
C ILE A 25 12.50 12.69 10.37
N ASP A 26 11.38 12.62 9.66
CA ASP A 26 10.16 13.31 10.10
C ASP A 26 9.45 12.57 11.25
N LEU A 27 9.44 11.24 11.23
CA LEU A 27 8.73 10.42 12.20
C LEU A 27 9.63 9.77 13.26
N GLY A 28 10.94 9.81 13.09
CA GLY A 28 11.91 9.23 14.02
C GLY A 28 11.87 7.70 14.08
N VAL A 29 11.43 7.04 13.03
CA VAL A 29 11.34 5.57 12.93
C VAL A 29 12.58 5.01 12.27
N ALA A 30 13.53 4.54 13.07
CA ALA A 30 14.77 3.90 12.60
C ALA A 30 14.59 2.38 12.49
N ASP A 31 13.79 1.95 11.53
CA ASP A 31 13.52 0.53 11.25
C ASP A 31 13.68 0.24 9.75
N PRO A 32 14.92 -0.03 9.29
CA PRO A 32 15.18 -0.27 7.86
C PRO A 32 14.36 -1.41 7.25
N PRO A 33 14.15 -2.58 7.88
CA PRO A 33 13.30 -3.62 7.31
C PRO A 33 11.85 -3.20 7.12
N LEU A 34 11.28 -2.43 8.04
CA LEU A 34 9.92 -1.88 7.91
C LEU A 34 9.84 -0.89 6.75
N ILE A 35 10.79 0.02 6.68
CA ILE A 35 10.86 1.02 5.61
C ILE A 35 10.99 0.34 4.23
N GLU A 36 11.86 -0.66 4.11
CA GLU A 36 12.03 -1.42 2.87
C GLU A 36 10.73 -2.13 2.46
N TYR A 37 10.02 -2.72 3.41
CA TYR A 37 8.71 -3.32 3.15
C TYR A 37 7.72 -2.31 2.58
N LEU A 38 7.67 -1.10 3.15
CA LEU A 38 6.78 -0.02 2.69
C LEU A 38 7.16 0.48 1.29
N VAL A 39 8.46 0.57 0.99
CA VAL A 39 8.93 0.89 -0.38
C VAL A 39 8.49 -0.19 -1.36
N ASP A 40 8.66 -1.46 -1.03
CA ASP A 40 8.23 -2.57 -1.86
C ASP A 40 6.71 -2.60 -2.06
N LEU A 41 5.94 -2.28 -1.02
CA LEU A 41 4.49 -2.15 -1.09
C LEU A 41 4.09 -1.07 -2.11
N LEU A 42 4.68 0.11 -2.04
CA LEU A 42 4.42 1.21 -2.96
C LEU A 42 4.73 0.82 -4.41
N ILE A 43 5.87 0.19 -4.65
CA ILE A 43 6.27 -0.27 -5.98
C ILE A 43 5.32 -1.31 -6.53
N ARG A 44 4.90 -2.27 -5.71
CA ARG A 44 3.94 -3.31 -6.12
C ARG A 44 2.58 -2.72 -6.47
N PHE A 45 2.09 -1.78 -5.68
CA PHE A 45 0.74 -1.21 -5.83
C PHE A 45 0.66 -0.09 -6.86
N VAL A 46 1.76 0.47 -7.33
CA VAL A 46 1.78 1.30 -8.53
C VAL A 46 1.29 0.53 -9.77
N ARG A 47 1.48 -0.78 -9.78
CA ARG A 47 0.91 -1.67 -10.80
C ARG A 47 -0.47 -2.13 -10.36
N MET A 48 -1.51 -1.69 -11.06
CA MET A 48 -2.90 -2.04 -10.75
C MET A 48 -3.15 -3.55 -10.61
N ASP A 49 -2.39 -4.37 -11.33
CA ASP A 49 -2.49 -5.84 -11.26
C ASP A 49 -2.15 -6.42 -9.88
N ALA A 50 -1.26 -5.77 -9.15
CA ALA A 50 -0.88 -6.23 -7.81
C ALA A 50 -1.92 -5.88 -6.74
N ILE A 51 -2.72 -4.83 -6.96
CA ILE A 51 -3.79 -4.42 -6.03
C ILE A 51 -4.87 -5.49 -5.94
N PHE A 52 -5.21 -6.12 -7.06
CA PHE A 52 -6.28 -7.13 -7.14
C PHE A 52 -5.70 -8.54 -7.34
N LYS A 53 -4.77 -8.92 -6.48
CA LYS A 53 -4.02 -10.17 -6.57
C LYS A 53 -4.83 -11.39 -6.12
N VAL A 54 -5.71 -11.24 -5.14
CA VAL A 54 -6.44 -12.36 -4.55
C VAL A 54 -7.55 -12.84 -5.48
N ARG A 55 -7.63 -14.15 -5.63
CA ARG A 55 -8.67 -14.83 -6.42
C ARG A 55 -9.36 -15.89 -5.60
N ASP A 56 -10.64 -16.11 -5.90
CA ASP A 56 -11.40 -17.22 -5.35
C ASP A 56 -11.03 -18.57 -5.99
N THR A 57 -11.71 -19.63 -5.57
CA THR A 57 -11.45 -21.01 -6.05
C THR A 57 -11.73 -21.21 -7.54
N VAL A 58 -12.53 -20.34 -8.16
CA VAL A 58 -12.84 -20.37 -9.60
C VAL A 58 -12.03 -19.35 -10.42
N GLY A 59 -11.08 -18.65 -9.78
CA GLY A 59 -10.18 -17.71 -10.44
C GLY A 59 -10.71 -16.28 -10.61
N ARG A 60 -11.88 -15.94 -10.01
CA ARG A 60 -12.43 -14.58 -10.04
C ARG A 60 -11.62 -13.67 -9.12
N ARG A 61 -11.28 -12.47 -9.58
CA ARG A 61 -10.64 -11.44 -8.75
C ARG A 61 -11.55 -11.00 -7.62
N LEU A 62 -10.99 -10.92 -6.41
CA LEU A 62 -11.65 -10.37 -5.25
C LEU A 62 -11.24 -8.90 -5.11
N GLU A 63 -12.22 -8.01 -5.11
CA GLU A 63 -12.01 -6.56 -5.08
C GLU A 63 -12.37 -5.94 -3.72
N ASP A 64 -13.14 -6.65 -2.92
CA ASP A 64 -13.59 -6.20 -1.61
C ASP A 64 -12.84 -6.94 -0.49
N VAL A 65 -12.48 -6.22 0.58
CA VAL A 65 -11.85 -6.80 1.78
C VAL A 65 -12.73 -7.86 2.41
N ALA A 66 -14.05 -7.63 2.46
CA ALA A 66 -15.01 -8.59 2.97
C ALA A 66 -14.92 -9.94 2.24
N GLU A 67 -14.81 -9.94 0.90
CA GLU A 67 -14.64 -11.17 0.12
C GLU A 67 -13.28 -11.83 0.36
N MET A 68 -12.21 -11.03 0.46
CA MET A 68 -10.86 -11.55 0.76
C MET A 68 -10.81 -12.22 2.14
N MET A 69 -11.48 -11.65 3.14
CA MET A 69 -11.57 -12.24 4.47
C MET A 69 -12.28 -13.61 4.45
N MET A 70 -13.41 -13.70 3.74
CA MET A 70 -14.11 -14.97 3.58
C MET A 70 -13.24 -16.03 2.88
N GLU A 71 -12.51 -15.65 1.86
CA GLU A 71 -11.59 -16.54 1.16
C GLU A 71 -10.43 -17.00 2.07
N ALA A 72 -9.87 -16.10 2.88
CA ALA A 72 -8.82 -16.44 3.83
C ALA A 72 -9.27 -17.49 4.86
N GLU A 73 -10.51 -17.40 5.33
CA GLU A 73 -11.09 -18.35 6.29
C GLU A 73 -11.28 -19.74 5.70
N GLN A 74 -11.45 -19.85 4.37
CA GLN A 74 -11.60 -21.12 3.65
C GLN A 74 -10.25 -21.75 3.27
N ARG A 75 -9.15 -21.02 3.38
CA ARG A 75 -7.79 -21.47 3.05
C ARG A 75 -7.03 -21.88 4.29
N GLN A 76 -5.96 -22.62 4.08
CA GLN A 76 -5.03 -23.04 5.14
C GLN A 76 -3.58 -22.81 4.70
N SER A 77 -2.67 -22.77 5.66
CA SER A 77 -1.23 -22.68 5.42
C SER A 77 -0.82 -21.48 4.56
N LYS A 78 0.06 -21.69 3.60
CA LYS A 78 0.60 -20.61 2.76
C LYS A 78 -0.48 -19.78 2.03
N PRO A 79 -1.49 -20.34 1.36
CA PRO A 79 -2.53 -19.55 0.72
C PRO A 79 -3.27 -18.63 1.70
N GLN A 80 -3.60 -19.10 2.89
CA GLN A 80 -4.25 -18.30 3.93
C GLN A 80 -3.36 -17.13 4.38
N ARG A 81 -2.08 -17.41 4.65
CA ARG A 81 -1.10 -16.38 5.01
C ARG A 81 -0.99 -15.28 3.96
N GLU A 82 -0.87 -15.67 2.70
CA GLU A 82 -0.73 -14.71 1.58
C GLU A 82 -1.97 -13.83 1.42
N ILE A 83 -3.17 -14.36 1.66
CA ILE A 83 -4.40 -13.56 1.63
C ILE A 83 -4.42 -12.57 2.79
N TYR A 84 -4.10 -12.97 4.01
CA TYR A 84 -4.03 -12.07 5.15
C TYR A 84 -2.98 -10.97 4.94
N ARG A 85 -1.80 -11.33 4.44
CA ARG A 85 -0.77 -10.35 4.09
C ARG A 85 -1.28 -9.35 3.06
N HIS A 86 -1.97 -9.82 2.03
CA HIS A 86 -2.54 -8.95 1.00
C HIS A 86 -3.65 -8.04 1.53
N ILE A 87 -4.53 -8.52 2.41
CA ILE A 87 -5.54 -7.67 3.08
C ILE A 87 -4.85 -6.55 3.87
N GLY A 88 -3.78 -6.87 4.59
CA GLY A 88 -2.96 -5.88 5.28
C GLY A 88 -2.41 -4.83 4.30
N ASP A 89 -1.76 -5.26 3.24
CA ASP A 89 -1.19 -4.40 2.20
C ASP A 89 -2.25 -3.54 1.51
N PHE A 90 -3.38 -4.13 1.15
CA PHE A 90 -4.49 -3.46 0.47
C PHE A 90 -5.11 -2.36 1.36
N THR A 91 -5.41 -2.68 2.60
CA THR A 91 -6.00 -1.72 3.54
C THR A 91 -5.03 -0.61 3.90
N LEU A 92 -3.75 -0.92 4.09
CA LEU A 92 -2.71 0.07 4.37
C LEU A 92 -2.49 1.02 3.17
N PHE A 93 -2.43 0.48 1.96
CA PHE A 93 -2.25 1.28 0.75
C PHE A 93 -3.40 2.27 0.55
N TRP A 94 -4.64 1.79 0.56
CA TRP A 94 -5.78 2.68 0.35
C TRP A 94 -5.98 3.67 1.50
N SER A 95 -5.81 3.25 2.74
CA SER A 95 -5.96 4.15 3.89
C SER A 95 -4.83 5.18 3.98
N GLY A 96 -3.62 4.82 3.57
CA GLY A 96 -2.43 5.68 3.66
C GLY A 96 -2.22 6.54 2.41
N VAL A 97 -2.12 5.92 1.24
CA VAL A 97 -1.74 6.62 0.01
C VAL A 97 -2.91 7.35 -0.63
N TYR A 98 -4.09 6.73 -0.68
CA TYR A 98 -5.28 7.31 -1.33
C TYR A 98 -6.52 7.26 -0.42
N PRO A 99 -6.51 7.91 0.75
CA PRO A 99 -7.64 7.85 1.67
C PRO A 99 -8.94 8.41 1.09
N GLU A 100 -8.87 9.31 0.12
CA GLU A 100 -10.03 9.82 -0.61
C GLU A 100 -10.77 8.75 -1.43
N ALA A 101 -10.10 7.67 -1.81
CA ALA A 101 -10.73 6.56 -2.51
C ALA A 101 -11.64 5.71 -1.59
N LEU A 102 -11.48 5.80 -0.27
CA LEU A 102 -12.26 5.01 0.68
C LEU A 102 -13.76 5.27 0.58
N SER A 103 -14.19 6.48 0.27
CA SER A 103 -15.60 6.81 0.07
C SER A 103 -16.23 6.00 -1.07
N SER A 104 -15.49 5.75 -2.13
CA SER A 104 -15.91 4.92 -3.27
C SER A 104 -15.81 3.42 -2.96
N LEU A 105 -14.69 2.99 -2.38
CA LEU A 105 -14.46 1.59 -2.02
C LEU A 105 -15.46 1.07 -0.97
N LYS A 106 -15.91 1.96 -0.09
CA LYS A 106 -16.84 1.67 1.01
C LYS A 106 -18.22 2.30 0.80
N ALA A 107 -18.60 2.58 -0.44
CA ALA A 107 -19.92 3.12 -0.76
C ALA A 107 -21.04 2.21 -0.25
N PRO A 108 -22.28 2.74 0.00
CA PRO A 108 -23.37 1.98 0.61
C PRO A 108 -23.79 0.71 -0.14
N ASP A 109 -23.55 0.66 -1.44
CA ASP A 109 -23.82 -0.50 -2.30
C ASP A 109 -22.64 -1.51 -2.37
N ARG A 110 -21.53 -1.22 -1.71
CA ARG A 110 -20.35 -2.08 -1.68
C ARG A 110 -20.35 -3.00 -0.47
N ARG A 111 -19.75 -4.19 -0.60
CA ARG A 111 -19.60 -5.16 0.49
C ARG A 111 -18.77 -4.62 1.64
N ASP A 112 -17.83 -3.73 1.34
CA ASP A 112 -16.94 -3.11 2.33
C ASP A 112 -17.56 -1.93 3.06
N HIS A 113 -18.83 -1.60 2.82
CA HIS A 113 -19.48 -0.42 3.42
C HIS A 113 -19.27 -0.31 4.92
N LEU A 114 -19.41 -1.41 5.65
CA LEU A 114 -19.25 -1.46 7.11
C LEU A 114 -17.89 -2.02 7.56
N VAL A 115 -16.97 -2.30 6.63
CA VAL A 115 -15.65 -2.85 6.98
C VAL A 115 -14.74 -1.73 7.48
N ASP A 116 -14.18 -1.92 8.67
CA ASP A 116 -13.14 -1.04 9.20
C ASP A 116 -11.77 -1.46 8.65
N TYR A 117 -11.25 -0.69 7.71
CA TYR A 117 -9.97 -1.00 7.05
C TYR A 117 -8.78 -0.97 8.01
N PHE A 118 -8.79 -0.09 9.02
CA PHE A 118 -7.73 -0.06 10.02
C PHE A 118 -7.72 -1.34 10.87
N GLN A 119 -8.87 -1.71 11.39
CA GLN A 119 -8.97 -2.93 12.20
C GLN A 119 -8.66 -4.19 11.39
N GLN A 120 -9.18 -4.29 10.19
CA GLN A 120 -8.94 -5.46 9.33
C GLN A 120 -7.51 -5.53 8.85
N GLY A 121 -6.89 -4.41 8.56
CA GLY A 121 -5.47 -4.35 8.20
C GLY A 121 -4.57 -4.80 9.34
N LYS A 122 -4.76 -4.26 10.53
CA LYS A 122 -4.03 -4.66 11.75
C LYS A 122 -4.19 -6.15 12.04
N ARG A 123 -5.43 -6.63 12.06
CA ARG A 123 -5.73 -8.05 12.30
C ARG A 123 -5.09 -8.95 11.26
N SER A 124 -5.16 -8.59 10.00
CA SER A 124 -4.65 -9.41 8.90
C SER A 124 -3.12 -9.49 8.91
N TYR A 125 -2.43 -8.38 9.16
CA TYR A 125 -0.98 -8.41 9.37
C TYR A 125 -0.59 -9.24 10.60
N TYR A 126 -1.33 -9.13 11.69
CA TYR A 126 -1.12 -9.95 12.87
C TYR A 126 -1.24 -11.44 12.54
N LEU A 127 -2.34 -11.85 11.89
CA LEU A 127 -2.58 -13.24 11.52
C LEU A 127 -1.49 -13.77 10.56
N ALA A 128 -1.10 -12.97 9.57
CA ALA A 128 0.00 -13.34 8.67
C ALA A 128 1.33 -13.48 9.43
N SER A 129 1.58 -12.66 10.45
CA SER A 129 2.79 -12.72 11.28
C SER A 129 2.88 -13.96 12.18
N THR A 130 1.78 -14.66 12.40
CA THR A 130 1.77 -15.90 13.18
C THR A 130 2.41 -17.08 12.43
N PHE A 131 2.57 -16.96 11.11
CA PHE A 131 3.34 -17.88 10.30
C PHE A 131 4.83 -17.49 10.39
N ASP A 132 5.50 -17.93 11.44
CA ASP A 132 6.85 -17.50 11.81
C ASP A 132 7.94 -18.58 11.57
N GLN A 133 7.55 -19.74 11.04
CA GLN A 133 8.49 -20.78 10.65
C GLN A 133 9.05 -20.51 9.25
N LYS A 134 10.20 -21.09 8.95
CA LYS A 134 10.80 -20.96 7.60
C LYS A 134 9.81 -21.38 6.51
N PRO A 135 9.73 -20.67 5.42
CA PRO A 135 10.57 -19.54 4.95
C PRO A 135 10.10 -18.15 5.41
N TYR A 136 9.15 -18.02 6.34
CA TYR A 136 8.49 -16.78 6.73
C TYR A 136 9.10 -16.10 7.97
N ASP A 137 10.07 -16.74 8.60
CA ASP A 137 10.71 -16.30 9.83
C ASP A 137 11.34 -14.90 9.75
N GLN A 138 11.81 -14.49 8.57
CA GLN A 138 12.37 -13.17 8.33
C GLN A 138 11.30 -12.08 8.17
N GLU A 139 10.17 -12.39 7.58
CA GLU A 139 9.10 -11.43 7.32
C GLU A 139 8.11 -11.31 8.49
N ALA A 140 7.93 -12.35 9.28
CA ALA A 140 6.97 -12.36 10.38
C ALA A 140 7.14 -11.19 11.37
N PRO A 141 8.35 -10.82 11.82
CA PRO A 141 8.55 -9.65 12.68
C PRO A 141 8.14 -8.33 12.02
N ILE A 142 8.35 -8.19 10.72
CA ILE A 142 7.98 -7.01 9.95
C ILE A 142 6.45 -6.88 9.89
N LEU A 143 5.74 -7.98 9.58
CA LEU A 143 4.28 -8.00 9.56
C LEU A 143 3.68 -7.70 10.95
N ARG A 144 4.33 -8.16 12.03
CA ARG A 144 3.93 -7.83 13.38
C ARG A 144 4.08 -6.32 13.65
N ARG A 145 5.19 -5.73 13.23
CA ARG A 145 5.41 -4.28 13.32
C ARG A 145 4.35 -3.50 12.54
N LEU A 146 4.02 -3.93 11.32
CA LEU A 146 2.97 -3.31 10.51
C LEU A 146 1.60 -3.38 11.20
N SER A 147 1.32 -4.46 11.91
CA SER A 147 0.12 -4.56 12.73
C SER A 147 0.12 -3.58 13.90
N ASP A 148 1.21 -3.53 14.65
CA ASP A 148 1.33 -2.70 15.85
C ASP A 148 1.37 -1.20 15.52
N GLU A 149 2.04 -0.83 14.42
CA GLU A 149 2.29 0.56 13.99
C GLU A 149 1.46 0.96 12.77
N PHE A 150 0.30 0.33 12.57
CA PHE A 150 -0.52 0.52 11.35
C PHE A 150 -0.89 1.99 11.13
N GLU A 151 -1.34 2.68 12.18
CA GLU A 151 -1.73 4.09 12.11
C GLU A 151 -0.54 4.98 11.75
N LEU A 152 0.62 4.73 12.34
CA LEU A 152 1.85 5.45 12.04
C LEU A 152 2.28 5.22 10.59
N CYS A 153 2.21 3.98 10.10
CA CYS A 153 2.52 3.65 8.72
C CYS A 153 1.54 4.32 7.75
N THR A 154 0.25 4.35 8.07
CA THR A 154 -0.77 5.06 7.30
C THR A 154 -0.45 6.56 7.19
N TYR A 155 -0.13 7.19 8.31
CA TYR A 155 0.25 8.60 8.35
C TYR A 155 1.51 8.87 7.53
N GLY A 156 2.54 8.05 7.70
CA GLY A 156 3.81 8.18 6.96
C GLY A 156 3.62 8.04 5.46
N LEU A 157 2.84 7.05 5.00
CA LEU A 157 2.53 6.87 3.58
C LEU A 157 1.76 8.05 2.98
N ASN A 158 0.86 8.66 3.75
CA ASN A 158 0.16 9.86 3.31
C ASN A 158 1.11 11.06 3.13
N ARG A 159 2.08 11.23 4.02
CA ARG A 159 3.14 12.24 3.86
C ARG A 159 4.01 11.96 2.64
N VAL A 160 4.41 10.73 2.43
CA VAL A 160 5.19 10.32 1.23
C VAL A 160 4.46 10.71 -0.05
N ARG A 161 3.16 10.43 -0.13
CA ARG A 161 2.33 10.85 -1.27
C ARG A 161 2.31 12.37 -1.46
N SER A 162 2.14 13.11 -0.37
CA SER A 162 2.11 14.58 -0.42
C SER A 162 3.41 15.16 -0.99
N LEU A 163 4.55 14.59 -0.63
CA LEU A 163 5.86 15.00 -1.16
C LEU A 163 5.98 14.71 -2.66
N TRP A 164 5.51 13.56 -3.13
CA TRP A 164 5.50 13.26 -4.57
C TRP A 164 4.66 14.24 -5.37
N GLN A 165 3.50 14.62 -4.85
CA GLN A 165 2.62 15.57 -5.52
C GLN A 165 3.26 16.95 -5.60
N GLN A 166 3.98 17.39 -4.58
CA GLN A 166 4.71 18.64 -4.58
C GLN A 166 5.85 18.66 -5.60
N GLU A 167 6.62 17.58 -5.66
CA GLU A 167 7.71 17.44 -6.65
C GLU A 167 7.18 17.45 -8.08
N ALA A 168 6.10 16.70 -8.35
CA ALA A 168 5.46 16.66 -9.66
C ALA A 168 4.95 18.03 -10.10
N THR A 169 4.43 18.83 -9.17
CA THR A 169 3.94 20.20 -9.45
C THR A 169 5.09 21.17 -9.69
N SER A 170 6.20 21.01 -8.99
CA SER A 170 7.39 21.87 -9.13
C SER A 170 8.11 21.68 -10.47
N HIS A 171 7.95 20.53 -11.11
CA HIS A 171 8.55 20.21 -12.41
C HIS A 171 7.63 20.50 -13.60
N ARG A 172 6.44 21.04 -13.39
CA ARG A 172 5.56 21.46 -14.48
C ARG A 172 6.08 22.75 -15.09
N PRO A 173 6.40 22.81 -16.40
CA PRO A 173 6.78 24.05 -17.07
C PRO A 173 5.66 25.09 -16.91
N PRO A 174 5.97 26.39 -16.81
CA PRO A 174 4.93 27.41 -16.81
C PRO A 174 4.13 27.31 -18.10
N GLU A 175 2.82 27.20 -17.95
CA GLU A 175 1.89 27.28 -19.09
C GLU A 175 2.21 28.55 -19.88
N GLN A 176 2.65 28.38 -21.12
CA GLN A 176 2.81 29.52 -22.03
C GLN A 176 1.42 30.14 -22.19
N SER A 177 1.25 31.31 -21.62
CA SER A 177 0.11 32.17 -21.88
C SER A 177 0.04 32.37 -23.39
N ALA A 178 -1.01 31.88 -24.03
CA ALA A 178 -1.27 32.14 -25.44
C ALA A 178 -1.36 33.65 -25.62
N PRO A 179 -0.71 34.22 -26.67
CA PRO A 179 -0.87 35.63 -26.94
C PRO A 179 -2.30 35.89 -27.36
N GLU A 180 -3.01 36.73 -26.64
CA GLU A 180 -4.23 37.36 -27.12
C GLU A 180 -3.91 38.09 -28.43
N GLN A 181 -4.42 37.54 -29.53
CA GLN A 181 -4.45 38.30 -30.78
C GLN A 181 -5.65 39.24 -30.70
N GLY A 182 -5.33 40.54 -30.57
CA GLY A 182 -6.27 41.61 -30.77
C GLY A 182 -6.70 41.75 -32.23
#